data_40b77434a65e10efc69b266283ec8e8e
#
_entry.id   40b77434a65e10efc69b266283ec8e8e
#
_cell.length_a   1.000
_cell.length_b   1.000
_cell.length_c   1.000
_cell.angle_alpha   90.00
_cell.angle_beta   90.00
_cell.angle_gamma   90.00
#
_symmetry.space_group_name_H-M   'P 1'
#
loop_
_entity.id
_entity.type
_entity.pdbx_description
1 polymer ?
#
loop_
_entity_poly.entity_id
_entity_poly.type
_entity_poly.pdbx_seq_one_letter_code
_entity_poly.pdbx_strand_id
1 'polypeptide(L)'
;MSSLSAYRQGHSFQKSMKIFMSGLEASGEFWDITKLVPKFKYILCSFYYLKDDIFQEIKRKSDLLIIDSGAHSFQKGKKVDWVEYTKKYADWIEKNDSPQIVGYFEMDVDNLIGYEKVLELRKILEAKSNKIIPVWHKNRGIEDFKKMCQDYSGKVIAITGFKNEDIKDEQYLMFVKYAKKYSCKVH
;
A
#
# COMPACT_ATOMS: atom_id res chain seq x y z
N MET A 1 39.98 28.35 32.34
CA MET A 1 38.52 28.21 32.35
C MET A 1 38.04 28.25 30.91
N SER A 2 37.88 27.10 30.30
CA SER A 2 37.44 26.97 28.91
C SER A 2 36.21 26.10 28.85
N SER A 3 35.09 26.70 28.49
CA SER A 3 33.79 26.05 28.31
C SER A 3 33.78 25.27 26.99
N LEU A 4 33.73 23.97 27.09
CA LEU A 4 33.46 23.07 25.94
C LEU A 4 31.99 23.17 25.58
N SER A 5 31.71 23.86 24.48
CA SER A 5 30.43 23.86 23.80
C SER A 5 30.20 22.51 23.18
N ALA A 6 29.25 21.76 23.73
CA ALA A 6 28.79 20.48 23.14
C ALA A 6 28.00 20.76 21.86
N TYR A 7 28.61 20.49 20.72
CA TYR A 7 27.95 20.42 19.42
C TYR A 7 26.98 19.23 19.42
N ARG A 8 25.70 19.48 19.63
CA ARG A 8 24.64 18.52 19.31
C ARG A 8 24.56 18.41 17.80
N GLN A 9 25.18 17.40 17.24
CA GLN A 9 24.90 16.97 15.87
C GLN A 9 23.46 16.45 15.82
N GLY A 10 22.55 17.30 15.37
CA GLY A 10 21.20 16.88 14.97
C GLY A 10 21.30 15.99 13.74
N HIS A 11 21.24 14.70 13.94
CA HIS A 11 21.01 13.78 12.83
C HIS A 11 19.61 14.06 12.27
N SER A 12 19.55 14.85 11.20
CA SER A 12 18.36 14.95 10.38
C SER A 12 18.13 13.56 9.78
N PHE A 13 17.15 12.82 10.29
CA PHE A 13 16.66 11.61 9.65
C PHE A 13 16.12 12.01 8.28
N GLN A 14 16.98 11.93 7.28
CA GLN A 14 16.58 12.04 5.89
C GLN A 14 15.65 10.84 5.61
N LYS A 15 14.33 11.08 5.63
CA LYS A 15 13.34 10.07 5.30
C LYS A 15 13.51 9.72 3.83
N SER A 16 14.27 8.66 3.55
CA SER A 16 14.50 8.17 2.20
C SER A 16 13.20 7.60 1.62
N MET A 17 12.97 7.85 0.34
CA MET A 17 11.93 7.17 -0.44
C MET A 17 12.20 5.65 -0.46
N LYS A 18 11.15 4.85 -0.34
CA LYS A 18 11.21 3.39 -0.45
C LYS A 18 10.53 2.97 -1.74
N ILE A 19 11.22 2.21 -2.56
CA ILE A 19 10.69 1.64 -3.81
C ILE A 19 10.37 0.18 -3.55
N PHE A 20 9.10 -0.20 -3.71
CA PHE A 20 8.63 -1.57 -3.58
C PHE A 20 8.61 -2.24 -4.96
N MET A 21 9.31 -3.37 -5.08
CA MET A 21 9.28 -4.21 -6.28
C MET A 21 7.98 -5.00 -6.31
N SER A 22 7.29 -5.05 -7.46
CA SER A 22 6.02 -5.75 -7.63
C SER A 22 6.10 -6.85 -8.69
N GLY A 23 5.13 -7.79 -8.65
CA GLY A 23 4.91 -8.81 -9.67
C GLY A 23 5.74 -10.09 -9.51
N LEU A 24 6.51 -10.23 -8.44
CA LEU A 24 7.33 -11.43 -8.22
C LEU A 24 6.49 -12.68 -7.95
N GLU A 25 5.32 -12.53 -7.33
CA GLU A 25 4.40 -13.60 -6.98
C GLU A 25 3.64 -14.19 -8.19
N ALA A 26 3.56 -13.45 -9.27
CA ALA A 26 2.81 -13.84 -10.47
C ALA A 26 3.64 -14.65 -11.47
N SER A 27 4.95 -14.69 -11.34
CA SER A 27 5.86 -15.36 -12.27
C SER A 27 6.34 -16.69 -11.72
N GLY A 28 6.29 -17.75 -12.55
CA GLY A 28 7.00 -18.99 -12.25
C GLY A 28 8.52 -18.84 -12.16
N GLU A 29 9.03 -17.73 -12.68
CA GLU A 29 10.44 -17.33 -12.65
C GLU A 29 10.88 -16.78 -11.30
N PHE A 30 9.96 -16.44 -10.40
CA PHE A 30 10.28 -15.96 -9.06
C PHE A 30 11.30 -16.85 -8.34
N TRP A 31 11.13 -18.16 -8.43
CA TRP A 31 12.01 -19.12 -7.81
C TRP A 31 13.44 -19.07 -8.38
N ASP A 32 13.61 -18.78 -9.65
CA ASP A 32 14.93 -18.67 -10.28
C ASP A 32 15.61 -17.35 -9.89
N ILE A 33 14.87 -16.25 -9.87
CA ILE A 33 15.37 -14.95 -9.38
C ILE A 33 15.75 -15.04 -7.91
N THR A 34 14.95 -15.70 -7.07
CA THR A 34 15.22 -15.82 -5.64
C THR A 34 16.45 -16.69 -5.32
N LYS A 35 16.84 -17.58 -6.20
CA LYS A 35 18.11 -18.31 -6.07
C LYS A 35 19.31 -17.40 -6.23
N LEU A 36 19.19 -16.38 -7.11
CA LEU A 36 20.26 -15.43 -7.42
C LEU A 36 20.31 -14.26 -6.43
N VAL A 37 19.18 -13.84 -5.88
CA VAL A 37 19.09 -12.71 -4.95
C VAL A 37 18.83 -13.21 -3.54
N PRO A 38 19.76 -13.05 -2.62
CA PRO A 38 19.62 -13.60 -1.27
C PRO A 38 18.55 -12.86 -0.44
N LYS A 39 18.33 -11.58 -0.70
CA LYS A 39 17.38 -10.76 0.02
C LYS A 39 16.89 -9.56 -0.78
N PHE A 40 15.61 -9.23 -0.62
CA PHE A 40 14.98 -8.00 -1.15
C PHE A 40 14.70 -7.04 0.00
N LYS A 41 14.81 -5.73 -0.25
CA LYS A 41 14.44 -4.75 0.78
C LYS A 41 12.94 -4.60 0.91
N TYR A 42 12.26 -4.30 -0.19
CA TYR A 42 10.86 -3.91 -0.20
C TYR A 42 10.14 -4.62 -1.34
N ILE A 43 9.08 -5.35 -1.03
CA ILE A 43 8.28 -6.08 -2.02
C ILE A 43 6.80 -5.69 -1.87
N LEU A 44 6.12 -5.49 -2.99
CA LEU A 44 4.68 -5.40 -3.10
C LEU A 44 4.17 -6.67 -3.76
N CYS A 45 3.25 -7.38 -3.11
CA CYS A 45 2.65 -8.60 -3.61
C CYS A 45 1.15 -8.43 -3.79
N SER A 46 0.59 -9.04 -4.84
CA SER A 46 -0.84 -9.08 -5.05
C SER A 46 -1.47 -10.33 -4.42
N PHE A 47 -2.43 -10.15 -3.51
CA PHE A 47 -3.18 -11.25 -2.88
C PHE A 47 -3.81 -12.19 -3.91
N TYR A 48 -4.24 -11.67 -5.06
CA TYR A 48 -4.85 -12.46 -6.12
C TYR A 48 -3.96 -13.60 -6.65
N TYR A 49 -2.65 -13.35 -6.73
CA TYR A 49 -1.67 -14.33 -7.25
C TYR A 49 -0.93 -15.08 -6.14
N LEU A 50 -1.06 -14.62 -4.89
CA LEU A 50 -0.23 -15.06 -3.79
C LEU A 50 -0.64 -16.45 -3.29
N LYS A 51 0.22 -17.44 -3.53
CA LYS A 51 0.11 -18.78 -2.95
C LYS A 51 0.87 -18.84 -1.63
N ASP A 52 0.44 -19.71 -0.72
CA ASP A 52 1.01 -19.79 0.64
C ASP A 52 2.51 -20.08 0.64
N ASP A 53 2.97 -21.01 -0.20
CA ASP A 53 4.39 -21.36 -0.31
C ASP A 53 5.23 -20.20 -0.85
N ILE A 54 4.74 -19.50 -1.87
CA ILE A 54 5.35 -18.31 -2.44
C ILE A 54 5.38 -17.18 -1.40
N PHE A 55 4.29 -16.97 -0.67
CA PHE A 55 4.24 -15.95 0.37
C PHE A 55 5.26 -16.17 1.47
N GLN A 56 5.41 -17.40 1.97
CA GLN A 56 6.40 -17.71 3.00
C GLN A 56 7.83 -17.45 2.53
N GLU A 57 8.12 -17.78 1.28
CA GLU A 57 9.44 -17.51 0.70
C GLU A 57 9.70 -16.02 0.50
N ILE A 58 8.72 -15.26 -0.01
CA ILE A 58 8.79 -13.81 -0.13
C ILE A 58 9.02 -13.19 1.26
N LYS A 59 8.26 -13.63 2.26
CA LYS A 59 8.38 -13.16 3.64
C LYS A 59 9.78 -13.42 4.22
N ARG A 60 10.33 -14.59 3.97
CA ARG A 60 11.69 -14.95 4.40
C ARG A 60 12.77 -14.07 3.76
N LYS A 61 12.57 -13.66 2.51
CA LYS A 61 13.54 -12.93 1.70
C LYS A 61 13.37 -11.42 1.64
N SER A 62 12.36 -10.85 2.29
CA SER A 62 12.12 -9.40 2.26
C SER A 62 12.29 -8.75 3.63
N ASP A 63 12.64 -7.46 3.64
CA ASP A 63 12.65 -6.66 4.87
C ASP A 63 11.26 -6.12 5.19
N LEU A 64 10.57 -5.56 4.19
CA LEU A 64 9.21 -5.03 4.33
C LEU A 64 8.34 -5.44 3.15
N LEU A 65 7.05 -5.64 3.46
CA LEU A 65 6.01 -6.02 2.51
C LEU A 65 4.88 -5.00 2.48
N ILE A 66 4.31 -4.80 1.30
CA ILE A 66 2.97 -4.25 1.09
C ILE A 66 2.17 -5.31 0.33
N ILE A 67 0.92 -5.50 0.72
CA ILE A 67 0.03 -6.44 0.04
C ILE A 67 -1.05 -5.65 -0.71
N ASP A 68 -1.11 -5.86 -2.02
CA ASP A 68 -2.18 -5.36 -2.86
C ASP A 68 -3.37 -6.32 -2.85
N SER A 69 -4.58 -5.79 -2.90
CA SER A 69 -5.81 -6.59 -2.92
C SER A 69 -5.94 -7.46 -4.17
N GLY A 70 -5.25 -7.11 -5.25
CA GLY A 70 -5.35 -7.78 -6.54
C GLY A 70 -6.65 -7.49 -7.30
N ALA A 71 -7.43 -6.51 -6.85
CA ALA A 71 -8.72 -6.15 -7.45
C ALA A 71 -8.62 -5.82 -8.94
N HIS A 72 -7.53 -5.22 -9.36
CA HIS A 72 -7.25 -4.89 -10.76
C HIS A 72 -7.20 -6.11 -11.70
N SER A 73 -6.85 -7.28 -11.17
CA SER A 73 -6.74 -8.53 -11.94
C SER A 73 -8.09 -9.05 -12.43
N PHE A 74 -9.21 -8.60 -11.84
CA PHE A 74 -10.57 -8.97 -12.22
C PHE A 74 -11.20 -8.07 -13.29
N GLN A 75 -10.60 -6.96 -13.66
CA GLN A 75 -11.19 -5.95 -14.57
C GLN A 75 -11.45 -6.47 -16.01
N LYS A 76 -11.07 -7.70 -16.33
CA LYS A 76 -11.27 -8.34 -17.65
C LYS A 76 -12.60 -9.11 -17.76
N GLY A 77 -13.71 -8.57 -17.25
CA GLY A 77 -15.06 -9.04 -17.59
C GLY A 77 -15.62 -10.21 -16.77
N LYS A 78 -15.00 -10.64 -15.70
CA LYS A 78 -15.57 -11.64 -14.78
C LYS A 78 -16.53 -10.96 -13.80
N LYS A 79 -17.74 -11.54 -13.60
CA LYS A 79 -18.58 -11.17 -12.46
C LYS A 79 -17.87 -11.58 -11.16
N VAL A 80 -17.57 -10.62 -10.31
CA VAL A 80 -16.91 -10.85 -9.02
C VAL A 80 -17.89 -10.49 -7.91
N ASP A 81 -18.08 -11.38 -6.95
CA ASP A 81 -18.67 -11.03 -5.66
C ASP A 81 -17.60 -10.32 -4.82
N TRP A 82 -17.64 -8.98 -4.86
CA TRP A 82 -16.65 -8.16 -4.17
C TRP A 82 -16.72 -8.30 -2.65
N VAL A 83 -17.89 -8.57 -2.10
CA VAL A 83 -18.06 -8.77 -0.65
C VAL A 83 -17.39 -10.07 -0.22
N GLU A 84 -17.66 -11.15 -0.94
CA GLU A 84 -17.07 -12.46 -0.65
C GLU A 84 -15.54 -12.45 -0.86
N TYR A 85 -15.06 -11.80 -1.93
CA TYR A 85 -13.63 -11.64 -2.16
C TYR A 85 -12.96 -10.82 -1.06
N THR A 86 -13.58 -9.71 -0.64
CA THR A 86 -13.05 -8.86 0.43
C THR A 86 -13.01 -9.61 1.75
N LYS A 87 -13.99 -10.45 2.07
CA LYS A 87 -13.96 -11.30 3.27
C LYS A 87 -12.78 -12.28 3.24
N LYS A 88 -12.56 -12.97 2.10
CA LYS A 88 -11.40 -13.86 1.95
C LYS A 88 -10.07 -13.13 2.14
N TYR A 89 -9.96 -11.92 1.60
CA TYR A 89 -8.78 -11.09 1.80
C TYR A 89 -8.63 -10.66 3.26
N ALA A 90 -9.72 -10.27 3.92
CA ALA A 90 -9.74 -9.90 5.33
C ALA A 90 -9.32 -11.05 6.25
N ASP A 91 -9.82 -12.26 6.01
CA ASP A 91 -9.47 -13.46 6.77
C ASP A 91 -7.99 -13.84 6.55
N TRP A 92 -7.50 -13.67 5.31
CA TRP A 92 -6.09 -13.86 5.00
C TRP A 92 -5.20 -12.84 5.72
N ILE A 93 -5.60 -11.56 5.77
CA ILE A 93 -4.91 -10.50 6.52
C ILE A 93 -4.81 -10.87 7.99
N GLU A 94 -5.94 -11.24 8.62
CA GLU A 94 -5.97 -11.62 10.04
C GLU A 94 -5.01 -12.78 10.35
N LYS A 95 -4.97 -13.79 9.48
CA LYS A 95 -4.10 -14.95 9.62
C LYS A 95 -2.62 -14.66 9.43
N ASN A 96 -2.27 -13.72 8.55
CA ASN A 96 -0.90 -13.54 8.06
C ASN A 96 -0.24 -12.22 8.49
N ASP A 97 -0.94 -11.34 9.23
CA ASP A 97 -0.38 -10.06 9.64
C ASP A 97 0.89 -10.25 10.48
N SER A 98 1.85 -9.36 10.25
CA SER A 98 3.13 -9.37 10.95
C SER A 98 3.76 -7.97 10.91
N PRO A 99 4.74 -7.68 11.80
CA PRO A 99 5.46 -6.40 11.78
C PRO A 99 6.16 -6.09 10.46
N GLN A 100 6.47 -7.11 9.67
CA GLN A 100 7.12 -6.98 8.36
C GLN A 100 6.16 -6.41 7.30
N ILE A 101 4.85 -6.65 7.44
CA ILE A 101 3.86 -6.10 6.52
C ILE A 101 3.50 -4.68 6.99
N VAL A 102 3.80 -3.70 6.16
CA VAL A 102 3.60 -2.28 6.49
C VAL A 102 2.25 -1.75 6.04
N GLY A 103 1.51 -2.48 5.22
CA GLY A 103 0.16 -2.13 4.83
C GLY A 103 -0.49 -3.06 3.82
N TYR A 104 -1.80 -2.95 3.72
CA TYR A 104 -2.69 -3.70 2.85
C TYR A 104 -3.52 -2.71 2.04
N PHE A 105 -3.42 -2.72 0.72
CA PHE A 105 -4.30 -1.89 -0.09
C PHE A 105 -5.75 -2.33 0.05
N GLU A 106 -6.63 -1.36 0.11
CA GLU A 106 -8.06 -1.60 0.04
C GLU A 106 -8.48 -2.16 -1.32
N MET A 107 -9.78 -2.43 -1.47
CA MET A 107 -10.37 -2.84 -2.74
C MET A 107 -10.46 -1.64 -3.69
N ASP A 108 -9.48 -1.49 -4.55
CA ASP A 108 -9.36 -0.38 -5.52
C ASP A 108 -10.25 -0.65 -6.76
N VAL A 109 -11.58 -0.53 -6.58
CA VAL A 109 -12.59 -0.86 -7.59
C VAL A 109 -13.70 0.18 -7.72
N ASP A 110 -13.45 1.42 -7.30
CA ASP A 110 -14.45 2.49 -7.33
C ASP A 110 -14.95 2.82 -8.75
N ASN A 111 -14.13 2.60 -9.75
CA ASN A 111 -14.48 2.72 -11.16
C ASN A 111 -15.48 1.65 -11.66
N LEU A 112 -15.65 0.55 -10.92
CA LEU A 112 -16.53 -0.57 -11.26
C LEU A 112 -17.83 -0.56 -10.45
N ILE A 113 -17.74 -0.30 -9.15
CA ILE A 113 -18.86 -0.45 -8.22
C ILE A 113 -19.25 0.85 -7.48
N GLY A 114 -18.51 1.92 -7.72
CA GLY A 114 -18.67 3.20 -7.04
C GLY A 114 -17.99 3.29 -5.69
N TYR A 115 -17.63 4.51 -5.30
CA TYR A 115 -16.82 4.76 -4.09
C TYR A 115 -17.53 4.39 -2.79
N GLU A 116 -18.86 4.63 -2.70
CA GLU A 116 -19.64 4.25 -1.51
C GLU A 116 -19.51 2.75 -1.20
N LYS A 117 -19.53 1.93 -2.25
CA LYS A 117 -19.34 0.48 -2.08
C LYS A 117 -17.93 0.14 -1.63
N VAL A 118 -16.91 0.84 -2.13
CA VAL A 118 -15.52 0.68 -1.66
C VAL A 118 -15.42 1.01 -0.16
N LEU A 119 -16.11 2.04 0.33
CA LEU A 119 -16.14 2.36 1.76
C LEU A 119 -16.74 1.23 2.61
N GLU A 120 -17.78 0.55 2.11
CA GLU A 120 -18.33 -0.63 2.80
C GLU A 120 -17.30 -1.78 2.86
N LEU A 121 -16.63 -2.06 1.74
CA LEU A 121 -15.61 -3.09 1.67
C LEU A 121 -14.40 -2.75 2.57
N ARG A 122 -13.99 -1.48 2.62
CA ARG A 122 -12.92 -1.01 3.50
C ARG A 122 -13.20 -1.30 4.97
N LYS A 123 -14.45 -1.09 5.42
CA LYS A 123 -14.86 -1.41 6.81
C LYS A 123 -14.64 -2.88 7.15
N ILE A 124 -14.86 -3.79 6.20
CA ILE A 124 -14.60 -5.23 6.40
C ILE A 124 -13.11 -5.47 6.66
N LEU A 125 -12.24 -4.81 5.89
CA LEU A 125 -10.78 -4.93 6.04
C LEU A 125 -10.30 -4.27 7.34
N GLU A 126 -10.78 -3.07 7.66
CA GLU A 126 -10.41 -2.30 8.85
C GLU A 126 -10.83 -3.00 10.16
N ALA A 127 -11.86 -3.84 10.11
CA ALA A 127 -12.24 -4.69 11.24
C ALA A 127 -11.17 -5.75 11.57
N LYS A 128 -10.28 -6.07 10.63
CA LYS A 128 -9.23 -7.10 10.78
C LYS A 128 -7.83 -6.52 10.94
N SER A 129 -7.56 -5.30 10.42
CA SER A 129 -6.24 -4.69 10.54
C SER A 129 -6.31 -3.16 10.54
N ASN A 130 -5.48 -2.53 11.35
CA ASN A 130 -5.29 -1.08 11.36
C ASN A 130 -4.28 -0.59 10.29
N LYS A 131 -3.75 -1.50 9.47
CA LYS A 131 -2.78 -1.23 8.41
C LYS A 131 -3.40 -1.10 7.02
N ILE A 132 -4.72 -0.92 6.93
CA ILE A 132 -5.38 -0.74 5.63
C ILE A 132 -4.95 0.60 5.02
N ILE A 133 -4.56 0.55 3.75
CA ILE A 133 -4.12 1.70 2.95
C ILE A 133 -5.28 2.11 2.05
N PRO A 134 -5.94 3.24 2.32
CA PRO A 134 -6.95 3.78 1.42
C PRO A 134 -6.31 4.32 0.15
N VAL A 135 -6.99 4.19 -0.98
CA VAL A 135 -6.54 4.66 -2.29
C VAL A 135 -7.41 5.85 -2.72
N TRP A 136 -6.79 7.00 -2.94
CA TRP A 136 -7.48 8.15 -3.50
C TRP A 136 -7.28 8.21 -5.01
N HIS A 137 -8.38 8.37 -5.74
CA HIS A 137 -8.37 8.57 -7.18
C HIS A 137 -8.60 10.04 -7.55
N LYS A 138 -7.90 10.50 -8.58
CA LYS A 138 -7.93 11.90 -9.06
C LYS A 138 -9.35 12.46 -9.27
N ASN A 139 -10.27 11.64 -9.76
CA ASN A 139 -11.66 12.04 -10.02
C ASN A 139 -12.47 12.39 -8.78
N ARG A 140 -12.06 11.99 -7.57
CA ARG A 140 -12.76 12.31 -6.32
C ARG A 140 -12.48 13.72 -5.82
N GLY A 141 -11.54 14.42 -6.44
CA GLY A 141 -11.24 15.81 -6.16
C GLY A 141 -10.44 16.05 -4.88
N ILE A 142 -9.99 17.29 -4.73
CA ILE A 142 -9.01 17.67 -3.69
C ILE A 142 -9.59 17.64 -2.27
N GLU A 143 -10.88 17.90 -2.11
CA GLU A 143 -11.49 17.91 -0.77
C GLU A 143 -11.59 16.49 -0.19
N ASP A 144 -11.87 15.48 -1.02
CA ASP A 144 -11.82 14.07 -0.61
C ASP A 144 -10.39 13.66 -0.22
N PHE A 145 -9.38 14.11 -0.97
CA PHE A 145 -7.98 13.89 -0.61
C PHE A 145 -7.62 14.51 0.75
N LYS A 146 -8.04 15.75 0.99
CA LYS A 146 -7.80 16.44 2.25
C LYS A 146 -8.44 15.71 3.43
N LYS A 147 -9.69 15.27 3.24
CA LYS A 147 -10.41 14.47 4.24
C LYS A 147 -9.69 13.17 4.52
N MET A 148 -9.25 12.44 3.49
CA MET A 148 -8.49 11.21 3.67
C MET A 148 -7.21 11.44 4.47
N CYS A 149 -6.45 12.52 4.22
CA CYS A 149 -5.26 12.85 5.00
C CYS A 149 -5.57 13.11 6.48
N GLN A 150 -6.73 13.69 6.79
CA GLN A 150 -7.17 13.92 8.18
C GLN A 150 -7.56 12.60 8.85
N ASP A 151 -8.41 11.80 8.20
CA ASP A 151 -8.94 10.55 8.74
C ASP A 151 -7.84 9.50 8.96
N TYR A 152 -6.79 9.52 8.12
CA TYR A 152 -5.66 8.59 8.16
C TYR A 152 -4.35 9.24 8.63
N SER A 153 -4.45 10.26 9.50
CA SER A 153 -3.28 10.94 10.06
C SER A 153 -2.28 9.94 10.66
N GLY A 154 -1.00 10.10 10.33
CA GLY A 154 0.08 9.22 10.77
C GLY A 154 0.20 7.88 10.02
N LYS A 155 -0.76 7.54 9.18
CA LYS A 155 -0.80 6.25 8.44
C LYS A 155 -0.24 6.38 7.02
N VAL A 156 -0.24 5.26 6.29
CA VAL A 156 0.03 5.23 4.85
C VAL A 156 -1.29 5.45 4.09
N ILE A 157 -1.24 6.28 3.06
CA ILE A 157 -2.32 6.50 2.10
C ILE A 157 -1.76 6.33 0.69
N ALA A 158 -2.60 5.99 -0.28
CA ALA A 158 -2.19 5.89 -1.67
C ALA A 158 -2.91 6.92 -2.54
N ILE A 159 -2.24 7.37 -3.61
CA ILE A 159 -2.80 8.29 -4.60
C ILE A 159 -2.56 7.73 -5.99
N THR A 160 -3.56 7.83 -6.86
CA THR A 160 -3.48 7.36 -8.23
C THR A 160 -4.28 8.23 -9.19
N GLY A 161 -4.02 8.08 -10.49
CA GLY A 161 -4.84 8.62 -11.56
C GLY A 161 -6.23 7.98 -11.61
N PHE A 162 -6.96 8.23 -12.70
CA PHE A 162 -8.27 7.62 -12.93
C PHE A 162 -8.51 7.43 -14.43
N LYS A 163 -8.90 6.24 -14.88
CA LYS A 163 -9.25 5.92 -16.26
C LYS A 163 -8.22 6.42 -17.29
N ASN A 164 -6.97 6.04 -17.14
CA ASN A 164 -5.83 6.45 -17.99
C ASN A 164 -5.45 7.94 -17.91
N GLU A 165 -5.99 8.68 -16.94
CA GLU A 165 -5.53 10.02 -16.63
C GLU A 165 -4.56 9.98 -15.46
N ASP A 166 -3.28 10.17 -15.76
CA ASP A 166 -2.25 10.23 -14.73
C ASP A 166 -2.31 11.55 -13.93
N ILE A 167 -1.79 11.48 -12.73
CA ILE A 167 -1.48 12.66 -11.93
C ILE A 167 -0.16 13.24 -12.48
N LYS A 168 -0.13 14.54 -12.81
CA LYS A 168 1.09 15.20 -13.27
C LYS A 168 2.12 15.29 -12.13
N ASP A 169 3.41 15.21 -12.47
CA ASP A 169 4.51 15.21 -11.49
C ASP A 169 4.45 16.36 -10.48
N GLU A 170 4.12 17.56 -10.95
CA GLU A 170 3.96 18.76 -10.10
C GLU A 170 2.84 18.60 -9.07
N GLN A 171 1.75 17.92 -9.45
CA GLN A 171 0.62 17.63 -8.56
C GLN A 171 1.01 16.61 -7.50
N TYR A 172 1.83 15.59 -7.82
CA TYR A 172 2.34 14.65 -6.82
C TYR A 172 3.09 15.36 -5.70
N LEU A 173 3.97 16.30 -6.04
CA LEU A 173 4.70 17.07 -5.03
C LEU A 173 3.76 17.86 -4.11
N MET A 174 2.68 18.41 -4.66
CA MET A 174 1.68 19.14 -3.88
C MET A 174 0.93 18.20 -2.94
N PHE A 175 0.48 17.03 -3.42
CA PHE A 175 -0.20 16.02 -2.61
C PHE A 175 0.70 15.50 -1.49
N VAL A 176 1.95 15.16 -1.80
CA VAL A 176 2.91 14.70 -0.78
C VAL A 176 3.19 15.78 0.28
N LYS A 177 3.34 17.04 -0.13
CA LYS A 177 3.52 18.16 0.83
C LYS A 177 2.31 18.33 1.73
N TYR A 178 1.10 18.20 1.18
CA TYR A 178 -0.12 18.29 1.98
C TYR A 178 -0.25 17.13 2.96
N ALA A 179 -0.09 15.89 2.49
CA ALA A 179 -0.15 14.69 3.31
C ALA A 179 0.84 14.72 4.49
N LYS A 180 2.04 15.28 4.28
CA LYS A 180 3.04 15.46 5.34
C LYS A 180 2.56 16.31 6.51
N LYS A 181 1.63 17.27 6.31
CA LYS A 181 1.06 18.09 7.41
C LYS A 181 0.31 17.21 8.42
N TYR A 182 -0.25 16.08 7.96
CA TYR A 182 -0.93 15.09 8.77
C TYR A 182 -0.06 13.88 9.11
N SER A 183 1.26 13.98 8.89
CA SER A 183 2.21 12.88 9.10
C SER A 183 1.92 11.64 8.25
N CYS A 184 1.08 11.74 7.22
CA CYS A 184 0.81 10.64 6.30
C CYS A 184 2.05 10.31 5.47
N LYS A 185 2.24 9.01 5.21
CA LYS A 185 3.15 8.51 4.18
C LYS A 185 2.35 8.26 2.92
N VAL A 186 2.87 8.67 1.77
CA VAL A 186 2.18 8.54 0.48
C VAL A 186 2.85 7.43 -0.34
N HIS A 187 2.01 6.54 -0.87
CA HIS A 187 2.38 5.53 -1.87
C HIS A 187 1.87 5.97 -3.23
#